data_e35e307bfc10c2333e22c4c6d5019bd4
#
_entry.id   e35e307bfc10c2333e22c4c6d5019bd4
#
_cell.length_a   1.000
_cell.length_b   1.000
_cell.length_c   1.000
_cell.angle_alpha   90.00
_cell.angle_beta   90.00
_cell.angle_gamma   90.00
#
_symmetry.space_group_name_H-M   'P 1'
#
loop_
_entity.id
_entity.type
_entity.pdbx_description
1 polymer ?
#
loop_
_entity_poly.entity_id
_entity_poly.type
_entity_poly.pdbx_seq_one_letter_code
_entity_poly.pdbx_strand_id
1 'polypeptide(L)'
;QPIKKDLQLSDWVFSIVHGFAFAIFYTFVGIFLGRLADRWNRRNLIVIGMAIWVVATAAGGYVTGFVSLFVARMFVGVGEAALSPAAYSMLADYFPPERRARAMSIYTSGVYIGSATAFIVGGLVIQATSQAGEVVFPLLGSFKPWQAAFIFVALPGIPLVALMYTVREPLRRGLQARAASAKVAAPAGPAPDLSHVL
;
A
#
# COMPACT_ATOMS: atom_id res chain seq x y z
N GLN A 1 -27.17 -1.94 2.27
CA GLN A 1 -25.88 -2.30 2.86
C GLN A 1 -25.99 -2.24 4.40
N PRO A 2 -25.61 -3.29 5.15
CA PRO A 2 -25.77 -3.36 6.60
C PRO A 2 -25.15 -2.19 7.35
N ILE A 3 -23.90 -1.84 7.03
CA ILE A 3 -23.14 -0.74 7.64
C ILE A 3 -23.86 0.62 7.49
N LYS A 4 -24.47 0.89 6.34
CA LYS A 4 -25.20 2.14 6.10
C LYS A 4 -26.41 2.27 7.01
N LYS A 5 -27.17 1.16 7.16
CA LYS A 5 -28.35 1.12 8.04
C LYS A 5 -27.96 1.25 9.51
N ASP A 6 -26.91 0.59 9.90
CA ASP A 6 -26.44 0.56 11.29
C ASP A 6 -25.87 1.89 11.77
N LEU A 7 -25.11 2.58 10.92
CA LEU A 7 -24.54 3.90 11.21
C LEU A 7 -25.45 5.05 10.78
N GLN A 8 -26.70 4.77 10.33
CA GLN A 8 -27.69 5.76 9.87
C GLN A 8 -27.15 6.76 8.83
N LEU A 9 -26.30 6.27 7.90
CA LEU A 9 -25.67 7.11 6.89
C LEU A 9 -26.56 7.22 5.65
N SER A 10 -26.65 8.44 5.10
CA SER A 10 -27.25 8.64 3.77
C SER A 10 -26.34 8.07 2.68
N ASP A 11 -26.89 7.82 1.47
CA ASP A 11 -26.11 7.31 0.33
C ASP A 11 -24.97 8.26 -0.05
N TRP A 12 -25.21 9.55 0.01
CA TRP A 12 -24.22 10.58 -0.23
C TRP A 12 -23.05 10.52 0.76
N VAL A 13 -23.35 10.50 2.05
CA VAL A 13 -22.34 10.42 3.12
C VAL A 13 -21.54 9.12 3.03
N PHE A 14 -22.22 8.01 2.75
CA PHE A 14 -21.56 6.71 2.57
C PHE A 14 -20.60 6.72 1.37
N SER A 15 -20.99 7.35 0.26
CA SER A 15 -20.14 7.49 -0.93
C SER A 15 -18.92 8.37 -0.66
N ILE A 16 -19.07 9.47 0.10
CA ILE A 16 -17.95 10.32 0.53
C ILE A 16 -16.94 9.49 1.36
N VAL A 17 -17.41 8.71 2.31
CA VAL A 17 -16.51 7.93 3.18
C VAL A 17 -15.76 6.85 2.38
N HIS A 18 -16.47 6.12 1.52
CA HIS A 18 -15.88 4.97 0.80
C HIS A 18 -15.05 5.37 -0.41
N GLY A 19 -15.44 6.42 -1.12
CA GLY A 19 -14.76 6.89 -2.32
C GLY A 19 -13.81 8.05 -2.04
N PHE A 20 -14.37 9.17 -1.60
CA PHE A 20 -13.66 10.44 -1.55
C PHE A 20 -12.58 10.50 -0.45
N ALA A 21 -12.89 10.00 0.76
CA ALA A 21 -11.92 9.98 1.85
C ALA A 21 -10.68 9.16 1.47
N PHE A 22 -10.89 7.95 0.94
CA PHE A 22 -9.81 7.11 0.46
C PHE A 22 -9.03 7.79 -0.68
N ALA A 23 -9.72 8.25 -1.73
CA ALA A 23 -9.08 8.78 -2.95
C ALA A 23 -8.21 10.02 -2.69
N ILE A 24 -8.68 10.96 -1.85
CA ILE A 24 -7.90 12.14 -1.49
C ILE A 24 -6.61 11.76 -0.79
N PHE A 25 -6.71 10.99 0.29
CA PHE A 25 -5.52 10.64 1.07
C PHE A 25 -4.57 9.74 0.29
N TYR A 26 -5.08 8.80 -0.49
CA TYR A 26 -4.29 7.99 -1.42
C TYR A 26 -3.51 8.88 -2.41
N THR A 27 -4.16 9.86 -3.03
CA THR A 27 -3.54 10.72 -4.05
C THR A 27 -2.53 11.69 -3.45
N PHE A 28 -2.94 12.48 -2.45
CA PHE A 28 -2.06 13.48 -1.87
C PHE A 28 -0.87 12.86 -1.15
N VAL A 29 -1.11 11.88 -0.31
CA VAL A 29 -0.04 11.18 0.42
C VAL A 29 0.85 10.38 -0.53
N GLY A 30 0.28 9.79 -1.59
CA GLY A 30 1.01 9.06 -2.62
C GLY A 30 2.11 9.89 -3.30
N ILE A 31 1.88 11.19 -3.52
CA ILE A 31 2.90 12.11 -4.07
C ILE A 31 4.11 12.22 -3.12
N PHE A 32 3.86 12.36 -1.82
CA PHE A 32 4.94 12.44 -0.81
C PHE A 32 5.64 11.10 -0.63
N LEU A 33 4.89 10.01 -0.58
CA LEU A 33 5.43 8.65 -0.44
C LEU A 33 6.23 8.22 -1.68
N GLY A 34 5.85 8.68 -2.88
CA GLY A 34 6.65 8.51 -4.09
C GLY A 34 8.03 9.14 -3.95
N ARG A 35 8.11 10.39 -3.49
CA ARG A 35 9.40 11.05 -3.21
C ARG A 35 10.18 10.37 -2.07
N LEU A 36 9.47 9.87 -1.07
CA LEU A 36 10.09 9.13 0.02
C LEU A 36 10.66 7.79 -0.47
N ALA A 37 9.96 7.09 -1.37
CA ALA A 37 10.44 5.86 -2.00
C ALA A 37 11.75 6.06 -2.78
N ASP A 38 11.98 7.27 -3.33
CA ASP A 38 13.23 7.61 -4.01
C ASP A 38 14.43 7.74 -3.06
N ARG A 39 14.20 8.03 -1.77
CA ARG A 39 15.27 8.35 -0.81
C ARG A 39 15.41 7.30 0.29
N TRP A 40 14.31 6.68 0.68
CA TRP A 40 14.26 5.76 1.81
C TRP A 40 14.28 4.30 1.37
N ASN A 41 14.37 3.36 2.33
CA ASN A 41 14.29 1.92 2.06
C ASN A 41 12.87 1.55 1.62
N ARG A 42 12.73 1.11 0.35
CA ARG A 42 11.43 0.86 -0.29
C ARG A 42 10.72 -0.34 0.32
N ARG A 43 11.48 -1.39 0.69
CA ARG A 43 10.92 -2.54 1.42
C ARG A 43 10.28 -2.08 2.73
N ASN A 44 10.99 -1.29 3.53
CA ASN A 44 10.47 -0.81 4.81
C ASN A 44 9.26 0.11 4.59
N LEU A 45 9.26 0.93 3.56
CA LEU A 45 8.12 1.78 3.19
C LEU A 45 6.89 0.94 2.88
N ILE A 46 7.04 -0.13 2.09
CA ILE A 46 5.95 -1.07 1.79
C ILE A 46 5.46 -1.77 3.07
N VAL A 47 6.38 -2.28 3.89
CA VAL A 47 6.02 -2.98 5.14
C VAL A 47 5.23 -2.08 6.08
N ILE A 48 5.66 -0.83 6.27
CA ILE A 48 4.95 0.15 7.12
C ILE A 48 3.59 0.50 6.50
N GLY A 49 3.54 0.77 5.19
CA GLY A 49 2.29 1.04 4.49
C GLY A 49 1.29 -0.10 4.62
N MET A 50 1.73 -1.34 4.41
CA MET A 50 0.91 -2.53 4.60
C MET A 50 0.45 -2.69 6.05
N ALA A 51 1.33 -2.46 7.03
CA ALA A 51 0.96 -2.55 8.46
C ALA A 51 -0.10 -1.50 8.82
N ILE A 52 0.05 -0.25 8.37
CA ILE A 52 -0.95 0.81 8.57
C ILE A 52 -2.28 0.41 7.93
N TRP A 53 -2.25 -0.08 6.69
CA TRP A 53 -3.45 -0.52 5.98
C TRP A 53 -4.16 -1.68 6.69
N VAL A 54 -3.43 -2.72 7.12
CA VAL A 54 -3.99 -3.86 7.84
C VAL A 54 -4.63 -3.43 9.16
N VAL A 55 -3.93 -2.62 9.96
CA VAL A 55 -4.44 -2.10 11.23
C VAL A 55 -5.68 -1.22 11.01
N ALA A 56 -5.63 -0.31 10.02
CA ALA A 56 -6.76 0.57 9.71
C ALA A 56 -7.98 -0.23 9.21
N THR A 57 -7.75 -1.30 8.43
CA THR A 57 -8.83 -2.20 7.99
C THR A 57 -9.45 -2.93 9.19
N ALA A 58 -8.64 -3.49 10.08
CA ALA A 58 -9.13 -4.12 11.31
C ALA A 58 -9.90 -3.13 12.21
N ALA A 59 -9.39 -1.90 12.36
CA ALA A 59 -10.05 -0.82 13.09
C ALA A 59 -11.42 -0.46 12.49
N GLY A 60 -11.63 -0.70 11.20
CA GLY A 60 -12.93 -0.60 10.54
C GLY A 60 -14.02 -1.49 11.17
N GLY A 61 -13.64 -2.58 11.84
CA GLY A 61 -14.56 -3.43 12.62
C GLY A 61 -15.02 -2.80 13.94
N TYR A 62 -14.35 -1.79 14.45
CA TYR A 62 -14.67 -1.11 15.72
C TYR A 62 -15.34 0.25 15.53
N VAL A 63 -15.65 0.65 14.32
CA VAL A 63 -16.24 1.96 14.06
C VAL A 63 -17.67 2.03 14.56
N THR A 64 -18.01 3.17 15.18
CA THR A 64 -19.32 3.43 15.79
C THR A 64 -20.09 4.57 15.11
N GLY A 65 -19.47 5.27 14.15
CA GLY A 65 -20.10 6.40 13.47
C GLY A 65 -19.30 6.88 12.26
N PHE A 66 -19.81 7.95 11.64
CA PHE A 66 -19.21 8.55 10.45
C PHE A 66 -17.73 8.91 10.62
N VAL A 67 -17.38 9.61 11.71
CA VAL A 67 -16.01 10.12 11.91
C VAL A 67 -15.00 8.98 12.05
N SER A 68 -15.33 7.97 12.86
CA SER A 68 -14.44 6.82 13.05
C SER A 68 -14.27 6.01 11.76
N LEU A 69 -15.35 5.85 10.97
CA LEU A 69 -15.28 5.19 9.67
C LEU A 69 -14.44 6.01 8.66
N PHE A 70 -14.63 7.33 8.64
CA PHE A 70 -13.87 8.23 7.77
C PHE A 70 -12.36 8.16 8.09
N VAL A 71 -11.99 8.23 9.36
CA VAL A 71 -10.59 8.13 9.81
C VAL A 71 -10.00 6.77 9.45
N ALA A 72 -10.72 5.67 9.67
CA ALA A 72 -10.24 4.34 9.27
C ALA A 72 -9.99 4.26 7.75
N ARG A 73 -10.89 4.79 6.93
CA ARG A 73 -10.73 4.82 5.47
C ARG A 73 -9.58 5.72 5.00
N MET A 74 -9.37 6.85 5.68
CA MET A 74 -8.23 7.73 5.45
C MET A 74 -6.90 6.97 5.64
N PHE A 75 -6.75 6.25 6.76
CA PHE A 75 -5.54 5.48 7.04
C PHE A 75 -5.35 4.28 6.10
N VAL A 76 -6.44 3.65 5.64
CA VAL A 76 -6.35 2.65 4.56
C VAL A 76 -5.75 3.28 3.31
N GLY A 77 -6.23 4.45 2.89
CA GLY A 77 -5.69 5.17 1.72
C GLY A 77 -4.22 5.58 1.89
N VAL A 78 -3.84 6.06 3.07
CA VAL A 78 -2.45 6.41 3.41
C VAL A 78 -1.53 5.18 3.34
N GLY A 79 -1.95 4.05 3.92
CA GLY A 79 -1.15 2.82 3.92
C GLY A 79 -0.97 2.25 2.52
N GLU A 80 -2.04 2.21 1.74
CA GLU A 80 -2.03 1.68 0.38
C GLU A 80 -1.23 2.55 -0.61
N ALA A 81 -1.22 3.87 -0.39
CA ALA A 81 -0.48 4.82 -1.24
C ALA A 81 1.04 4.57 -1.27
N ALA A 82 1.59 3.89 -0.25
CA ALA A 82 3.01 3.55 -0.19
C ALA A 82 3.40 2.41 -1.14
N LEU A 83 2.45 1.53 -1.51
CA LEU A 83 2.77 0.28 -2.20
C LEU A 83 3.22 0.48 -3.64
N SER A 84 2.40 1.11 -4.45
CA SER A 84 2.63 1.19 -5.90
C SER A 84 3.96 1.86 -6.28
N PRO A 85 4.30 3.07 -5.79
CA PRO A 85 5.54 3.74 -6.19
C PRO A 85 6.78 2.96 -5.73
N ALA A 86 6.75 2.42 -4.52
CA ALA A 86 7.86 1.64 -3.98
C ALA A 86 8.01 0.29 -4.70
N ALA A 87 6.91 -0.41 -4.99
CA ALA A 87 6.93 -1.69 -5.69
C ALA A 87 7.45 -1.56 -7.12
N TYR A 88 6.97 -0.58 -7.90
CA TYR A 88 7.46 -0.35 -9.26
C TYR A 88 8.95 0.03 -9.26
N SER A 89 9.38 0.84 -8.32
CA SER A 89 10.80 1.21 -8.17
C SER A 89 11.66 -0.03 -7.84
N MET A 90 11.21 -0.90 -6.93
CA MET A 90 11.92 -2.13 -6.59
C MET A 90 11.97 -3.09 -7.79
N LEU A 91 10.85 -3.32 -8.48
CA LEU A 91 10.81 -4.17 -9.67
C LEU A 91 11.75 -3.68 -10.77
N ALA A 92 11.85 -2.35 -10.97
CA ALA A 92 12.77 -1.77 -11.93
C ALA A 92 14.24 -2.04 -11.61
N ASP A 93 14.58 -2.17 -10.33
CA ASP A 93 15.95 -2.49 -9.89
C ASP A 93 16.22 -4.01 -9.79
N TYR A 94 15.19 -4.83 -9.51
CA TYR A 94 15.34 -6.29 -9.48
C TYR A 94 15.56 -6.89 -10.88
N PHE A 95 14.82 -6.39 -11.88
CA PHE A 95 14.80 -6.99 -13.20
C PHE A 95 15.57 -6.14 -14.21
N PRO A 96 16.37 -6.76 -15.10
CA PRO A 96 17.02 -6.08 -16.21
C PRO A 96 15.97 -5.55 -17.21
N PRO A 97 16.32 -4.55 -18.04
CA PRO A 97 15.37 -3.88 -18.96
C PRO A 97 14.53 -4.84 -19.79
N GLU A 98 15.12 -5.95 -20.28
CA GLU A 98 14.50 -6.95 -21.16
C GLU A 98 13.38 -7.74 -20.47
N ARG A 99 13.45 -7.89 -19.14
CA ARG A 99 12.49 -8.66 -18.34
C ARG A 99 11.56 -7.77 -17.49
N ARG A 100 11.82 -6.47 -17.43
CA ARG A 100 11.10 -5.52 -16.58
C ARG A 100 9.62 -5.43 -16.94
N ALA A 101 9.30 -5.35 -18.24
CA ALA A 101 7.91 -5.29 -18.69
C ALA A 101 7.12 -6.53 -18.23
N ARG A 102 7.69 -7.72 -18.34
CA ARG A 102 7.06 -8.97 -17.89
C ARG A 102 6.83 -8.97 -16.37
N ALA A 103 7.82 -8.54 -15.59
CA ALA A 103 7.68 -8.47 -14.12
C ALA A 103 6.58 -7.48 -13.70
N MET A 104 6.53 -6.32 -14.34
CA MET A 104 5.48 -5.32 -14.09
C MET A 104 4.09 -5.81 -14.49
N SER A 105 3.97 -6.54 -15.62
CA SER A 105 2.70 -7.13 -16.06
C SER A 105 2.18 -8.17 -15.05
N ILE A 106 3.08 -9.03 -14.53
CA ILE A 106 2.70 -10.02 -13.49
C ILE A 106 2.23 -9.30 -12.22
N TYR A 107 2.96 -8.26 -11.78
CA TYR A 107 2.54 -7.45 -10.62
C TYR A 107 1.16 -6.82 -10.83
N THR A 108 0.94 -6.20 -11.99
CA THR A 108 -0.34 -5.55 -12.32
C THR A 108 -1.47 -6.58 -12.44
N SER A 109 -1.21 -7.77 -13.01
CA SER A 109 -2.20 -8.86 -13.04
C SER A 109 -2.65 -9.28 -11.65
N GLY A 110 -1.73 -9.23 -10.66
CA GLY A 110 -2.05 -9.48 -9.25
C GLY A 110 -3.13 -8.55 -8.70
N VAL A 111 -3.18 -7.29 -9.14
CA VAL A 111 -4.22 -6.33 -8.74
C VAL A 111 -5.61 -6.79 -9.20
N TYR A 112 -5.72 -7.22 -10.47
CA TYR A 112 -7.01 -7.68 -11.03
C TYR A 112 -7.45 -9.02 -10.41
N ILE A 113 -6.53 -9.96 -10.24
CA ILE A 113 -6.79 -11.25 -9.57
C ILE A 113 -7.20 -11.01 -8.12
N GLY A 114 -6.48 -10.12 -7.42
CA GLY A 114 -6.78 -9.73 -6.05
C GLY A 114 -8.17 -9.10 -5.92
N SER A 115 -8.54 -8.20 -6.84
CA SER A 115 -9.87 -7.58 -6.86
C SER A 115 -10.98 -8.62 -7.08
N ALA A 116 -10.82 -9.53 -8.04
CA ALA A 116 -11.78 -10.60 -8.27
C ALA A 116 -11.91 -11.51 -7.04
N THR A 117 -10.80 -11.90 -6.44
CA THR A 117 -10.77 -12.71 -5.20
C THR A 117 -11.44 -11.99 -4.04
N ALA A 118 -11.22 -10.68 -3.90
CA ALA A 118 -11.84 -9.87 -2.85
C ALA A 118 -13.36 -9.84 -2.96
N PHE A 119 -13.93 -9.78 -4.17
CA PHE A 119 -15.40 -9.88 -4.36
C PHE A 119 -15.93 -11.25 -3.94
N ILE A 120 -15.26 -12.34 -4.32
CA ILE A 120 -15.69 -13.70 -3.98
C ILE A 120 -15.56 -13.92 -2.46
N VAL A 121 -14.39 -13.68 -1.88
CA VAL A 121 -14.14 -13.88 -0.46
C VAL A 121 -15.01 -12.95 0.39
N GLY A 122 -15.12 -11.67 0.02
CA GLY A 122 -15.99 -10.71 0.70
C GLY A 122 -17.46 -11.14 0.68
N GLY A 123 -17.96 -11.65 -0.45
CA GLY A 123 -19.31 -12.19 -0.57
C GLY A 123 -19.54 -13.40 0.35
N LEU A 124 -18.58 -14.35 0.37
CA LEU A 124 -18.65 -15.54 1.25
C LEU A 124 -18.61 -15.16 2.74
N VAL A 125 -17.73 -14.22 3.12
CA VAL A 125 -17.65 -13.71 4.50
C VAL A 125 -18.99 -13.07 4.91
N ILE A 126 -19.54 -12.19 4.07
CA ILE A 126 -20.83 -11.54 4.34
C ILE A 126 -21.94 -12.60 4.46
N GLN A 127 -21.98 -13.59 3.57
CA GLN A 127 -22.98 -14.67 3.61
C GLN A 127 -22.86 -15.49 4.91
N ALA A 128 -21.66 -15.91 5.28
CA ALA A 128 -21.39 -16.69 6.47
C ALA A 128 -21.73 -15.92 7.76
N THR A 129 -21.37 -14.63 7.81
CA THR A 129 -21.61 -13.80 9.00
C THR A 129 -23.07 -13.33 9.11
N SER A 130 -23.78 -13.11 7.99
CA SER A 130 -25.17 -12.63 8.02
C SER A 130 -26.17 -13.64 8.64
N GLN A 131 -25.84 -14.93 8.61
CA GLN A 131 -26.66 -15.98 9.22
C GLN A 131 -26.38 -16.17 10.72
N ALA A 132 -25.22 -15.67 11.20
CA ALA A 132 -24.77 -15.91 12.57
C ALA A 132 -25.37 -14.94 13.62
N GLY A 133 -26.09 -13.87 13.20
CA GLY A 133 -26.57 -12.82 14.10
C GLY A 133 -25.42 -11.97 14.62
N GLU A 134 -24.77 -12.37 15.69
CA GLU A 134 -23.52 -11.79 16.20
C GLU A 134 -22.36 -12.78 16.06
N VAL A 135 -21.20 -12.27 15.67
CA VAL A 135 -19.96 -13.05 15.58
C VAL A 135 -19.12 -12.79 16.81
N VAL A 136 -18.88 -13.83 17.62
CA VAL A 136 -18.11 -13.71 18.85
C VAL A 136 -16.67 -14.18 18.60
N PHE A 137 -15.72 -13.28 18.83
CA PHE A 137 -14.31 -13.61 18.87
C PHE A 137 -13.84 -13.76 20.31
N PRO A 138 -13.18 -14.86 20.70
CA PRO A 138 -12.83 -15.16 22.10
C PRO A 138 -12.01 -14.07 22.81
N LEU A 139 -11.22 -13.29 22.06
CA LEU A 139 -10.33 -12.24 22.59
C LEU A 139 -10.78 -10.80 22.24
N LEU A 140 -11.69 -10.63 21.25
CA LEU A 140 -12.03 -9.33 20.71
C LEU A 140 -13.46 -8.88 21.06
N GLY A 141 -14.31 -9.80 21.55
CA GLY A 141 -15.70 -9.53 21.88
C GLY A 141 -16.70 -9.91 20.79
N SER A 142 -17.94 -9.42 20.92
CA SER A 142 -19.02 -9.67 19.95
C SER A 142 -19.09 -8.55 18.91
N PHE A 143 -19.26 -8.93 17.65
CA PHE A 143 -19.27 -8.04 16.50
C PHE A 143 -20.52 -8.29 15.65
N LYS A 144 -21.05 -7.21 15.09
CA LYS A 144 -22.05 -7.31 14.03
C LYS A 144 -21.42 -7.94 12.78
N PRO A 145 -22.20 -8.62 11.91
CA PRO A 145 -21.70 -9.31 10.72
C PRO A 145 -20.78 -8.46 9.84
N TRP A 146 -21.14 -7.18 9.60
CA TRP A 146 -20.32 -6.28 8.81
C TRP A 146 -19.02 -5.84 9.49
N GLN A 147 -19.00 -5.73 10.82
CA GLN A 147 -17.79 -5.43 11.59
C GLN A 147 -16.81 -6.61 11.55
N ALA A 148 -17.34 -7.82 11.75
CA ALA A 148 -16.55 -9.05 11.63
C ALA A 148 -15.91 -9.18 10.23
N ALA A 149 -16.59 -8.77 9.16
CA ALA A 149 -16.05 -8.79 7.81
C ALA A 149 -14.76 -7.96 7.67
N PHE A 150 -14.67 -6.78 8.30
CA PHE A 150 -13.44 -5.97 8.32
C PHE A 150 -12.27 -6.72 8.99
N ILE A 151 -12.55 -7.39 10.11
CA ILE A 151 -11.54 -8.16 10.84
C ILE A 151 -11.07 -9.35 9.99
N PHE A 152 -12.00 -10.13 9.41
CA PHE A 152 -11.65 -11.26 8.56
C PHE A 152 -10.84 -10.86 7.32
N VAL A 153 -11.16 -9.72 6.71
CA VAL A 153 -10.42 -9.19 5.54
C VAL A 153 -9.02 -8.70 5.94
N ALA A 154 -8.84 -8.20 7.16
CA ALA A 154 -7.53 -7.74 7.65
C ALA A 154 -6.59 -8.90 8.01
N LEU A 155 -7.09 -10.03 8.49
CA LEU A 155 -6.29 -11.16 8.97
C LEU A 155 -5.24 -11.66 7.97
N PRO A 156 -5.55 -11.90 6.68
CA PRO A 156 -4.56 -12.31 5.68
C PRO A 156 -3.43 -11.30 5.47
N GLY A 157 -3.67 -10.04 5.81
CA GLY A 157 -2.66 -8.99 5.72
C GLY A 157 -1.48 -9.18 6.67
N ILE A 158 -1.70 -9.77 7.83
CA ILE A 158 -0.64 -10.00 8.85
C ILE A 158 0.50 -10.87 8.30
N PRO A 159 0.24 -12.10 7.80
CA PRO A 159 1.31 -12.92 7.21
C PRO A 159 1.92 -12.28 5.96
N LEU A 160 1.16 -11.48 5.19
CA LEU A 160 1.71 -10.77 4.04
C LEU A 160 2.69 -9.68 4.45
N VAL A 161 2.44 -8.93 5.52
CA VAL A 161 3.39 -7.96 6.11
C VAL A 161 4.67 -8.68 6.54
N ALA A 162 4.55 -9.82 7.23
CA ALA A 162 5.69 -10.62 7.65
C ALA A 162 6.49 -11.15 6.44
N LEU A 163 5.78 -11.65 5.42
CA LEU A 163 6.39 -12.12 4.18
C LEU A 163 7.13 -10.98 3.45
N MET A 164 6.54 -9.80 3.35
CA MET A 164 7.18 -8.64 2.73
C MET A 164 8.46 -8.23 3.47
N TYR A 165 8.50 -8.41 4.79
CA TYR A 165 9.71 -8.12 5.57
C TYR A 165 10.89 -9.03 5.22
N THR A 166 10.66 -10.23 4.68
CA THR A 166 11.71 -11.16 4.22
C THR A 166 12.32 -10.76 2.87
N VAL A 167 11.65 -9.90 2.11
CA VAL A 167 12.14 -9.41 0.81
C VAL A 167 13.36 -8.52 1.02
N ARG A 168 14.42 -8.73 0.24
CA ARG A 168 15.62 -7.89 0.33
C ARG A 168 15.41 -6.61 -0.45
N GLU A 169 15.98 -5.51 0.04
CA GLU A 169 16.03 -4.24 -0.71
C GLU A 169 17.04 -4.36 -1.86
N PRO A 170 16.64 -4.15 -3.12
CA PRO A 170 17.58 -4.21 -4.24
C PRO A 170 18.46 -2.96 -4.29
N LEU A 171 19.69 -3.11 -4.81
CA LEU A 171 20.57 -1.98 -5.08
C LEU A 171 19.97 -1.04 -6.13
N ARG A 172 20.05 0.27 -5.91
CA ARG A 172 19.49 1.30 -6.78
C ARG A 172 20.33 1.49 -8.05
N ARG A 173 20.02 0.72 -9.09
CA ARG A 173 20.77 0.75 -10.37
C ARG A 173 20.71 2.11 -11.07
N GLY A 174 19.58 2.81 -11.02
CA GLY A 174 19.43 4.12 -11.64
C GLY A 174 20.31 5.21 -11.03
N LEU A 175 20.51 5.20 -9.71
CA LEU A 175 21.41 6.14 -9.03
C LEU A 175 22.89 5.81 -9.31
N GLN A 176 23.23 4.53 -9.39
CA GLN A 176 24.59 4.10 -9.73
C GLN A 176 24.96 4.47 -11.16
N ALA A 177 24.05 4.30 -12.12
CA ALA A 177 24.25 4.71 -13.51
C ALA A 177 24.43 6.24 -13.63
N ARG A 178 23.63 7.02 -12.92
CA ARG A 178 23.77 8.49 -12.87
C ARG A 178 25.10 8.92 -12.24
N ALA A 179 25.51 8.29 -11.14
CA ALA A 179 26.77 8.58 -10.49
C ALA A 179 27.98 8.22 -11.38
N ALA A 180 27.90 7.11 -12.11
CA ALA A 180 28.92 6.72 -13.08
C ALA A 180 29.00 7.73 -14.26
N SER A 181 27.87 8.11 -14.82
CA SER A 181 27.82 9.12 -15.90
C SER A 181 28.33 10.49 -15.44
N ALA A 182 28.01 10.92 -14.22
CA ALA A 182 28.50 12.17 -13.66
C ALA A 182 30.02 12.16 -13.44
N LYS A 183 30.59 11.03 -13.05
CA LYS A 183 32.06 10.87 -12.93
C LYS A 183 32.76 10.94 -14.29
N VAL A 184 32.15 10.41 -15.34
CA VAL A 184 32.69 10.47 -16.72
C VAL A 184 32.56 11.87 -17.32
N ALA A 185 31.49 12.60 -16.97
CA ALA A 185 31.24 13.96 -17.44
C ALA A 185 31.96 15.05 -16.63
N ALA A 186 32.58 14.71 -15.50
CA ALA A 186 33.41 15.66 -14.75
C ALA A 186 34.60 16.08 -15.63
N PRO A 187 34.84 17.41 -15.88
CA PRO A 187 35.98 17.85 -16.66
C PRO A 187 37.25 17.32 -16.03
N ALA A 188 38.13 16.77 -16.85
CA ALA A 188 39.50 16.45 -16.43
C ALA A 188 40.07 17.69 -15.74
N GLY A 189 40.62 17.50 -14.55
CA GLY A 189 41.19 18.61 -13.77
C GLY A 189 42.11 19.48 -14.62
N PRO A 190 42.42 20.72 -14.20
CA PRO A 190 43.22 21.62 -14.98
C PRO A 190 44.48 20.93 -15.48
N ALA A 191 44.74 21.08 -16.78
CA ALA A 191 45.93 20.51 -17.40
C ALA A 191 47.17 20.86 -16.54
N PRO A 192 48.11 19.94 -16.35
CA PRO A 192 49.32 20.24 -15.58
C PRO A 192 49.98 21.48 -16.17
N ASP A 193 50.21 22.47 -15.31
CA ASP A 193 50.90 23.71 -15.66
C ASP A 193 52.33 23.40 -16.10
N LEU A 194 52.56 23.48 -17.41
CA LEU A 194 53.87 23.24 -18.01
C LEU A 194 54.78 24.47 -17.94
N SER A 195 54.42 25.51 -17.19
CA SER A 195 55.20 26.77 -17.10
C SER A 195 56.59 26.59 -16.43
N HIS A 196 56.91 25.42 -15.95
CA HIS A 196 58.20 25.12 -15.31
C HIS A 196 59.20 24.37 -16.21
N VAL A 197 58.91 24.23 -17.53
CA VAL A 197 59.77 23.47 -18.49
C VAL A 197 60.47 24.36 -19.49
N LEU A 198 60.51 25.71 -19.29
CA LEU A 198 61.31 26.63 -20.10
C LEU A 198 62.33 27.33 -19.21
#